data_580d16f9cb7bfcdba7b9d98846f9f2ce
#
_entry.id   580d16f9cb7bfcdba7b9d98846f9f2ce
#
_cell.length_a   1.000
_cell.length_b   1.000
_cell.length_c   1.000
_cell.angle_alpha   90.00
_cell.angle_beta   90.00
_cell.angle_gamma   90.00
#
_symmetry.space_group_name_H-M   'P 1'
#
loop_
_entity.id
_entity.type
_entity.pdbx_description
1 polymer ?
#
loop_
_entity_poly.entity_id
_entity_poly.type
_entity_poly.pdbx_seq_one_letter_code
_entity_poly.pdbx_strand_id
1 'polypeptide(L)'
;LGLAYTLPRAIGYQRASDILLTNREVSADEAHAMGLVARLADPEALMATAMETARALAAGPTVSLALTKRLLRRAYELPIEGFL
;
A
#
# COMPACT_ATOMS: atom_id res chain seq x y z
N LEU A 1 -6.22 -6.76 -14.61
CA LEU A 1 -6.29 -8.14 -14.12
C LEU A 1 -5.50 -8.34 -12.82
N GLY A 2 -4.29 -7.76 -12.73
CA GLY A 2 -3.51 -7.83 -11.50
C GLY A 2 -4.21 -7.24 -10.28
N LEU A 3 -5.09 -6.29 -10.50
CA LEU A 3 -5.83 -5.63 -9.43
C LEU A 3 -6.78 -6.58 -8.70
N ALA A 4 -7.35 -7.56 -9.41
CA ALA A 4 -8.21 -8.57 -8.79
C ALA A 4 -7.44 -9.46 -7.81
N TYR A 5 -6.13 -9.56 -7.98
CA TYR A 5 -5.24 -10.28 -7.07
C TYR A 5 -4.78 -9.40 -5.91
N THR A 6 -4.35 -8.17 -6.19
CA THR A 6 -3.71 -7.30 -5.20
C THR A 6 -4.70 -6.55 -4.32
N LEU A 7 -5.82 -6.11 -4.86
CA LEU A 7 -6.76 -5.27 -4.11
C LEU A 7 -7.40 -5.99 -2.91
N PRO A 8 -7.92 -7.23 -3.06
CA PRO A 8 -8.49 -7.92 -1.89
C PRO A 8 -7.47 -8.17 -0.79
N ARG A 9 -6.20 -8.34 -1.15
CA ARG A 9 -5.13 -8.50 -0.16
C ARG A 9 -4.88 -7.21 0.61
N ALA A 10 -5.05 -6.07 -0.04
CA ALA A 10 -4.81 -4.77 0.58
C ALA A 10 -5.96 -4.32 1.47
N ILE A 11 -7.21 -4.49 1.04
CA ILE A 11 -8.38 -3.90 1.71
C ILE A 11 -9.45 -4.90 2.14
N GLY A 12 -9.24 -6.19 1.86
CA GLY A 12 -10.18 -7.24 2.18
C GLY A 12 -11.13 -7.56 1.04
N TYR A 13 -11.72 -8.75 1.11
CA TYR A 13 -12.54 -9.29 0.04
C TYR A 13 -13.79 -8.45 -0.23
N GLN A 14 -14.51 -8.05 0.83
CA GLN A 14 -15.77 -7.33 0.69
C GLN A 14 -15.59 -5.98 0.01
N ARG A 15 -14.64 -5.19 0.48
CA ARG A 15 -14.38 -3.87 -0.10
C ARG A 15 -13.88 -3.98 -1.54
N ALA A 16 -12.97 -4.92 -1.79
CA ALA A 16 -12.45 -5.15 -3.14
C ALA A 16 -13.55 -5.59 -4.11
N SER A 17 -14.42 -6.49 -3.67
CA SER A 17 -15.56 -6.96 -4.48
C SER A 17 -16.49 -5.81 -4.84
N ASP A 18 -16.84 -4.98 -3.87
CA ASP A 18 -17.70 -3.82 -4.10
C ASP A 18 -17.09 -2.89 -5.16
N ILE A 19 -15.82 -2.53 -4.99
CA ILE A 19 -15.15 -1.61 -5.90
C ILE A 19 -15.02 -2.21 -7.32
N LEU A 20 -14.55 -3.46 -7.41
CA LEU A 20 -14.26 -4.06 -8.71
C LEU A 20 -15.52 -4.46 -9.47
N LEU A 21 -16.54 -4.97 -8.79
CA LEU A 21 -17.77 -5.41 -9.46
C LEU A 21 -18.66 -4.24 -9.84
N THR A 22 -18.70 -3.18 -9.04
CA THR A 22 -19.49 -1.98 -9.36
C THR A 22 -18.72 -0.99 -10.22
N ASN A 23 -17.41 -1.15 -10.33
CA ASN A 23 -16.54 -0.23 -11.08
C ASN A 23 -16.71 1.22 -10.66
N ARG A 24 -16.95 1.45 -9.37
CA ARG A 24 -17.13 2.80 -8.85
C ARG A 24 -15.80 3.50 -8.59
N GLU A 25 -15.86 4.82 -8.56
CA GLU A 25 -14.70 5.63 -8.19
C GLU A 25 -14.50 5.60 -6.68
N VAL A 26 -13.24 5.73 -6.26
CA VAL A 26 -12.85 5.78 -4.85
C VAL A 26 -12.10 7.09 -4.64
N SER A 27 -12.58 7.91 -3.70
CA SER A 27 -11.90 9.14 -3.34
C SER A 27 -10.62 8.87 -2.54
N ALA A 28 -9.73 9.86 -2.47
CA ALA A 28 -8.52 9.76 -1.68
C ALA A 28 -8.83 9.54 -0.19
N ASP A 29 -9.82 10.24 0.33
CA ASP A 29 -10.24 10.08 1.74
C ASP A 29 -10.75 8.68 2.01
N GLU A 30 -11.55 8.13 1.12
CA GLU A 30 -12.05 6.77 1.24
C GLU A 30 -10.92 5.75 1.17
N ALA A 31 -10.01 5.93 0.22
CA ALA A 31 -8.85 5.06 0.07
C ALA A 31 -7.99 5.04 1.34
N HIS A 32 -7.82 6.19 1.97
CA HIS A 32 -7.09 6.29 3.23
C HIS A 32 -7.85 5.60 4.37
N ALA A 33 -9.15 5.82 4.45
CA ALA A 33 -9.97 5.24 5.51
C ALA A 33 -9.99 3.71 5.45
N MET A 34 -9.94 3.13 4.27
CA MET A 34 -9.94 1.66 4.11
C MET A 34 -8.55 1.03 4.10
N GLY A 35 -7.51 1.83 4.30
CA GLY A 35 -6.14 1.32 4.37
C GLY A 35 -5.45 1.07 3.04
N LEU A 36 -6.02 1.56 1.93
CA LEU A 36 -5.41 1.40 0.62
C LEU A 36 -4.18 2.29 0.45
N VAL A 37 -4.22 3.49 1.03
CA VAL A 37 -3.07 4.40 1.06
C VAL A 37 -2.76 4.79 2.49
N ALA A 38 -1.48 4.96 2.79
CA ALA A 38 -1.02 5.22 4.16
C ALA A 38 -1.16 6.69 4.56
N ARG A 39 -1.04 7.59 3.61
CA ARG A 39 -1.02 9.04 3.88
C ARG A 39 -1.76 9.81 2.81
N LEU A 40 -2.29 10.98 3.21
CA LEU A 40 -2.90 11.94 2.33
C LEU A 40 -2.10 13.23 2.35
N ALA A 41 -2.14 13.96 1.24
CA ALA A 41 -1.55 15.29 1.14
C ALA A 41 -2.45 16.15 0.26
N ASP A 42 -2.44 17.47 0.51
CA ASP A 42 -3.13 18.40 -0.38
C ASP A 42 -2.45 18.37 -1.75
N PRO A 43 -3.21 18.60 -2.84
CA PRO A 43 -2.64 18.53 -4.19
C PRO A 43 -1.38 19.36 -4.38
N GLU A 44 -1.35 20.58 -3.82
CA GLU A 44 -0.21 21.47 -3.94
C GLU A 44 1.00 21.02 -3.10
N ALA A 45 0.78 20.18 -2.09
CA ALA A 45 1.83 19.68 -1.21
C ALA A 45 2.27 18.25 -1.54
N LEU A 46 1.61 17.58 -2.49
CA LEU A 46 1.82 16.16 -2.75
C LEU A 46 3.28 15.83 -3.08
N MET A 47 3.88 16.56 -4.02
CA MET A 47 5.26 16.30 -4.44
C MET A 47 6.25 16.57 -3.31
N ALA A 48 6.07 17.68 -2.58
CA ALA A 48 6.95 18.00 -1.46
C ALA A 48 6.87 16.95 -0.35
N THR A 49 5.67 16.48 -0.02
CA THR A 49 5.45 15.45 0.99
C THR A 49 6.07 14.13 0.56
N ALA A 50 5.89 13.73 -0.70
CA ALA A 50 6.47 12.51 -1.23
C ALA A 50 7.99 12.56 -1.21
N MET A 51 8.58 13.69 -1.60
CA MET A 51 10.04 13.87 -1.59
C MET A 51 10.60 13.87 -0.18
N GLU A 52 9.91 14.45 0.78
CA GLU A 52 10.30 14.42 2.19
C GLU A 52 10.36 12.98 2.72
N THR A 53 9.35 12.18 2.42
CA THR A 53 9.32 10.77 2.81
C THR A 53 10.46 9.99 2.13
N ALA A 54 10.67 10.23 0.83
CA ALA A 54 11.73 9.56 0.09
C ALA A 54 13.12 9.91 0.65
N ARG A 55 13.35 11.17 1.01
CA ARG A 55 14.61 11.60 1.61
C ARG A 55 14.84 10.99 2.98
N ALA A 56 13.78 10.89 3.77
CA ALA A 56 13.85 10.24 5.09
C ALA A 56 14.25 8.77 4.95
N LEU A 57 13.66 8.07 3.98
CA LEU A 57 14.02 6.68 3.70
C LEU A 57 15.45 6.55 3.19
N ALA A 58 15.87 7.46 2.29
CA ALA A 58 17.23 7.44 1.74
C ALA A 58 18.29 7.68 2.81
N ALA A 59 17.97 8.44 3.84
CA ALA A 59 18.87 8.73 4.97
C ALA A 59 18.89 7.61 6.01
N GLY A 60 17.99 6.64 5.91
CA GLY A 60 17.88 5.55 6.88
C GLY A 60 18.88 4.42 6.66
N PRO A 61 18.86 3.39 7.52
CA PRO A 61 19.78 2.24 7.41
C PRO A 61 19.39 1.37 6.19
N THR A 62 20.14 1.52 5.10
CA THR A 62 19.84 0.94 3.79
C THR A 62 19.64 -0.58 3.84
N VAL A 63 20.53 -1.31 4.52
CA VAL A 63 20.44 -2.77 4.59
C VAL A 63 19.18 -3.21 5.33
N SER A 64 18.89 -2.57 6.46
CA SER A 64 17.72 -2.87 7.27
C SER A 64 16.42 -2.58 6.51
N LEU A 65 16.36 -1.44 5.79
CA LEU A 65 15.20 -1.08 4.98
C LEU A 65 14.99 -2.07 3.83
N ALA A 66 16.07 -2.49 3.17
CA ALA A 66 15.99 -3.46 2.08
C ALA A 66 15.47 -4.81 2.57
N LEU A 67 15.96 -5.28 3.72
CA LEU A 67 15.48 -6.53 4.33
C LEU A 67 14.02 -6.43 4.74
N THR A 68 13.64 -5.32 5.35
CA THR A 68 12.24 -5.09 5.76
C THR A 68 11.30 -5.12 4.55
N LYS A 69 11.68 -4.45 3.47
CA LYS A 69 10.89 -4.46 2.24
C LYS A 69 10.72 -5.88 1.69
N ARG A 70 11.80 -6.65 1.70
CA ARG A 70 11.76 -8.04 1.22
C ARG A 70 10.85 -8.90 2.10
N LEU A 71 10.94 -8.76 3.42
CA LEU A 71 10.10 -9.50 4.35
C LEU A 71 8.63 -9.14 4.20
N LEU A 72 8.31 -7.87 4.01
CA LEU A 72 6.92 -7.42 3.78
C LEU A 72 6.34 -8.07 2.53
N ARG A 73 7.12 -8.16 1.45
CA ARG A 73 6.66 -8.82 0.22
C ARG A 73 6.43 -10.31 0.45
N ARG A 74 7.32 -10.99 1.16
CA ARG A 74 7.17 -12.42 1.46
C ARG A 74 5.95 -12.67 2.35
N ALA A 75 5.72 -11.84 3.35
CA ALA A 75 4.56 -11.93 4.23
C ALA A 75 3.25 -11.85 3.44
N TYR A 76 3.26 -11.07 2.37
CA TYR A 76 2.09 -10.85 1.52
C TYR A 76 1.82 -12.00 0.56
N GLU A 77 2.87 -12.70 0.15
CA GLU A 77 2.82 -13.70 -0.92
C GLU A 77 2.76 -15.15 -0.41
N LEU A 78 3.21 -15.41 0.82
CA LEU A 78 3.35 -16.77 1.35
C LEU A 78 2.35 -17.06 2.45
N PRO A 79 1.93 -18.32 2.62
CA PRO A 79 1.25 -18.73 3.84
C PRO A 79 2.22 -18.61 5.02
N ILE A 80 1.68 -18.51 6.25
CA ILE A 80 2.50 -18.26 7.43
C ILE A 80 3.62 -19.31 7.62
N GLU A 81 3.35 -20.55 7.29
CA GLU A 81 4.34 -21.63 7.39
C GLU A 81 5.55 -21.39 6.47
N GLY A 82 5.30 -20.83 5.29
CA GLY A 82 6.36 -20.49 4.34
C GLY A 82 7.12 -19.24 4.71
N PHE A 83 6.50 -18.35 5.49
CA PHE A 83 7.13 -17.11 5.93
C PHE A 83 8.02 -17.33 7.17
N LEU A 84 7.52 -18.08 8.13
CA LEU A 84 8.26 -18.39 9.36
C LEU A 84 9.40 -19.35 9.12
#